data_751c00bb81b517b1400736b79e4c0e24
#
_entry.id   751c00bb81b517b1400736b79e4c0e24
#
_cell.length_a   1.000
_cell.length_b   1.000
_cell.length_c   1.000
_cell.angle_alpha   90.00
_cell.angle_beta   90.00
_cell.angle_gamma   90.00
#
_symmetry.space_group_name_H-M   'P 1'
#
loop_
_entity.id
_entity.type
_entity.pdbx_description
1 polymer ?
#
loop_
_entity_poly.entity_id
_entity_poly.type
_entity_poly.pdbx_seq_one_letter_code
_entity_poly.pdbx_strand_id
1 'polypeptide(L)'
;EFRRVLFRSAAPVLTAILYLMIFGHVLEDHVKVYQTISYTAFLIPGLVMMSLLQNSFANTSSSLIQSKITGNLIFVLLAPLSHMEFFAAYVLAAILRGLVVGLGVFLATCWFTTITFQFPIWILAFALISAAVLGALGLIAGIWADKFDQLAAFQNFFIMPATMLSGVFYSIHTLPSVWQTVSHFNPFFYMIDGFRFGFFGVSDVSPWFSLSVVLGFFLLVGGVALRMLATGYKLRY
;
A
#
# COMPACT_ATOMS: atom_id res chain seq x y z
N GLU A 1 -19.72 13.36 11.19
CA GLU A 1 -18.86 12.79 10.13
C GLU A 1 -17.38 13.06 10.34
N PHE A 2 -16.99 14.27 10.69
CA PHE A 2 -15.58 14.65 10.91
C PHE A 2 -14.86 13.75 11.96
N ARG A 3 -15.53 13.45 13.07
CA ARG A 3 -15.01 12.52 14.09
C ARG A 3 -14.75 11.10 13.55
N ARG A 4 -15.65 10.57 12.71
CA ARG A 4 -15.48 9.23 12.11
C ARG A 4 -14.30 9.16 11.13
N VAL A 5 -14.09 10.24 10.38
CA VAL A 5 -12.94 10.35 9.46
C VAL A 5 -11.64 10.44 10.24
N LEU A 6 -11.59 11.26 11.30
CA LEU A 6 -10.42 11.37 12.19
C LEU A 6 -10.05 10.03 12.83
N PHE A 7 -11.01 9.31 13.41
CA PHE A 7 -10.73 8.00 14.02
C PHE A 7 -10.23 6.97 13.01
N ARG A 8 -10.78 6.93 11.80
CA ARG A 8 -10.32 6.03 10.74
C ARG A 8 -8.91 6.35 10.25
N SER A 9 -8.51 7.61 10.28
CA SER A 9 -7.16 8.04 9.87
C SER A 9 -6.15 7.99 11.01
N ALA A 10 -6.59 8.07 12.26
CA ALA A 10 -5.71 8.00 13.44
C ALA A 10 -5.24 6.56 13.73
N ALA A 11 -6.04 5.55 13.43
CA ALA A 11 -5.69 4.16 13.71
C ALA A 11 -4.38 3.71 13.04
N PRO A 12 -4.13 3.95 11.74
CA PRO A 12 -2.84 3.64 11.11
C PRO A 12 -1.65 4.36 11.73
N VAL A 13 -1.86 5.62 12.14
CA VAL A 13 -0.81 6.42 12.80
C VAL A 13 -0.45 5.84 14.15
N LEU A 14 -1.44 5.51 14.99
CA LEU A 14 -1.21 4.87 16.28
C LEU A 14 -0.51 3.51 16.13
N THR A 15 -0.94 2.71 15.17
CA THR A 15 -0.31 1.40 14.88
C THR A 15 1.15 1.57 14.47
N ALA A 16 1.46 2.54 13.62
CA ALA A 16 2.83 2.82 13.20
C ALA A 16 3.71 3.29 14.36
N ILE A 17 3.20 4.18 15.22
CA ILE A 17 3.91 4.63 16.42
C ILE A 17 4.17 3.44 17.36
N LEU A 18 3.18 2.56 17.59
CA LEU A 18 3.36 1.38 18.43
C LEU A 18 4.42 0.43 17.85
N TYR A 19 4.39 0.16 16.56
CA TYR A 19 5.43 -0.63 15.90
C TYR A 19 6.81 0.02 16.03
N LEU A 20 6.91 1.33 15.84
CA LEU A 20 8.17 2.06 15.98
C LEU A 20 8.70 2.00 17.41
N MET A 21 7.83 2.18 18.41
CA MET A 21 8.23 2.11 19.82
C MET A 21 8.67 0.70 20.22
N ILE A 22 7.94 -0.33 19.82
CA ILE A 22 8.25 -1.71 20.17
C ILE A 22 9.51 -2.17 19.42
N PHE A 23 9.50 -2.11 18.11
CA PHE A 23 10.60 -2.66 17.29
C PHE A 23 11.82 -1.73 17.27
N GLY A 24 11.61 -0.41 17.20
CA GLY A 24 12.69 0.56 17.23
C GLY A 24 13.47 0.49 18.53
N HIS A 25 12.79 0.48 19.69
CA HIS A 25 13.47 0.47 20.98
C HIS A 25 14.07 -0.89 21.36
N VAL A 26 13.36 -2.00 21.05
CA VAL A 26 13.82 -3.34 21.43
C VAL A 26 14.94 -3.87 20.52
N LEU A 27 14.93 -3.50 19.24
CA LEU A 27 15.86 -4.08 18.25
C LEU A 27 16.98 -3.13 17.82
N GLU A 28 16.97 -1.86 18.23
CA GLU A 28 17.96 -0.85 17.78
C GLU A 28 19.39 -1.27 18.11
N ASP A 29 19.64 -1.83 19.29
CA ASP A 29 20.96 -2.29 19.73
C ASP A 29 21.38 -3.64 19.15
N HIS A 30 20.43 -4.42 18.63
CA HIS A 30 20.64 -5.81 18.21
C HIS A 30 20.65 -6.00 16.69
N VAL A 31 20.02 -5.10 15.93
CA VAL A 31 19.85 -5.25 14.48
C VAL A 31 20.42 -4.06 13.73
N LYS A 32 21.52 -4.25 13.03
CA LYS A 32 22.04 -3.29 12.06
C LYS A 32 21.68 -3.78 10.65
N VAL A 33 20.69 -3.15 10.03
CA VAL A 33 20.27 -3.51 8.66
C VAL A 33 21.23 -2.94 7.63
N TYR A 34 21.59 -1.66 7.77
CA TYR A 34 22.63 -1.00 6.98
C TYR A 34 23.66 -0.37 7.93
N GLN A 35 24.94 -0.35 7.52
CA GLN A 35 26.04 0.09 8.41
C GLN A 35 25.92 1.53 8.91
N THR A 36 25.22 2.40 8.18
CA THR A 36 25.12 3.84 8.46
C THR A 36 23.73 4.31 8.89
N ILE A 37 22.73 3.41 8.93
CA ILE A 37 21.32 3.77 9.17
C ILE A 37 20.87 3.07 10.44
N SER A 38 20.31 3.85 11.41
CA SER A 38 19.72 3.28 12.62
C SER A 38 18.49 2.43 12.25
N TYR A 39 18.20 1.40 13.04
CA TYR A 39 17.06 0.54 12.80
C TYR A 39 15.74 1.33 12.86
N THR A 40 15.62 2.28 13.76
CA THR A 40 14.47 3.18 13.86
C THR A 40 14.27 3.99 12.57
N ALA A 41 15.33 4.55 11.98
CA ALA A 41 15.26 5.26 10.70
C ALA A 41 14.84 4.33 9.56
N PHE A 42 15.34 3.09 9.53
CA PHE A 42 14.99 2.08 8.55
C PHE A 42 13.51 1.69 8.58
N LEU A 43 12.90 1.63 9.78
CA LEU A 43 11.50 1.25 9.96
C LEU A 43 10.52 2.30 9.40
N ILE A 44 10.83 3.59 9.53
CA ILE A 44 9.87 4.66 9.22
C ILE A 44 9.35 4.61 7.78
N PRO A 45 10.19 4.58 6.73
CA PRO A 45 9.70 4.45 5.36
C PRO A 45 8.89 3.17 5.12
N GLY A 46 9.28 2.06 5.76
CA GLY A 46 8.54 0.81 5.69
C GLY A 46 7.12 0.92 6.27
N LEU A 47 6.98 1.52 7.46
CA LEU A 47 5.70 1.74 8.13
C LEU A 47 4.81 2.75 7.38
N VAL A 48 5.41 3.80 6.83
CA VAL A 48 4.72 4.78 5.97
C VAL A 48 4.13 4.06 4.76
N MET A 49 4.95 3.28 4.05
CA MET A 49 4.51 2.57 2.86
C MET A 49 3.48 1.50 3.18
N MET A 50 3.67 0.71 4.25
CA MET A 50 2.68 -0.25 4.73
C MET A 50 1.32 0.40 4.96
N SER A 51 1.29 1.54 5.66
CA SER A 51 0.05 2.27 5.94
C SER A 51 -0.60 2.83 4.67
N LEU A 52 0.21 3.36 3.75
CA LEU A 52 -0.23 3.84 2.44
C LEU A 52 -0.89 2.72 1.63
N LEU A 53 -0.23 1.57 1.51
CA LEU A 53 -0.72 0.41 0.74
C LEU A 53 -2.06 -0.09 1.28
N GLN A 54 -2.13 -0.34 2.60
CA GLN A 54 -3.34 -0.84 3.26
C GLN A 54 -4.52 0.13 3.13
N ASN A 55 -4.28 1.44 3.27
CA ASN A 55 -5.34 2.43 3.16
C ASN A 55 -5.79 2.67 1.72
N SER A 56 -4.90 2.59 0.74
CA SER A 56 -5.27 2.65 -0.68
C SER A 56 -6.17 1.48 -1.07
N PHE A 57 -5.83 0.26 -0.66
CA PHE A 57 -6.66 -0.92 -0.86
C PHE A 57 -8.02 -0.79 -0.18
N ALA A 58 -8.02 -0.47 1.12
CA ALA A 58 -9.23 -0.38 1.93
C ALA A 58 -10.18 0.72 1.44
N ASN A 59 -9.66 1.82 0.90
CA ASN A 59 -10.49 2.90 0.36
C ASN A 59 -11.37 2.42 -0.79
N THR A 60 -10.75 1.83 -1.80
CA THR A 60 -11.45 1.41 -3.01
C THR A 60 -12.36 0.22 -2.72
N SER A 61 -11.86 -0.81 -2.04
CA SER A 61 -12.63 -2.02 -1.76
C SER A 61 -13.84 -1.75 -0.89
N SER A 62 -13.68 -0.97 0.21
CA SER A 62 -14.79 -0.65 1.11
C SER A 62 -15.80 0.31 0.48
N SER A 63 -15.37 1.28 -0.33
CA SER A 63 -16.27 2.21 -1.01
C SER A 63 -17.15 1.48 -2.02
N LEU A 64 -16.58 0.57 -2.81
CA LEU A 64 -17.34 -0.16 -3.82
C LEU A 64 -18.32 -1.15 -3.19
N ILE A 65 -17.90 -1.95 -2.19
CA ILE A 65 -18.80 -2.89 -1.53
C ILE A 65 -19.93 -2.16 -0.80
N GLN A 66 -19.64 -1.01 -0.17
CA GLN A 66 -20.66 -0.17 0.44
C GLN A 66 -21.69 0.28 -0.59
N SER A 67 -21.27 0.74 -1.76
CA SER A 67 -22.16 1.15 -2.84
C SER A 67 -23.01 -0.01 -3.39
N LYS A 68 -22.46 -1.24 -3.42
CA LYS A 68 -23.22 -2.46 -3.78
C LYS A 68 -24.30 -2.76 -2.73
N ILE A 69 -23.95 -2.79 -1.45
CA ILE A 69 -24.88 -3.16 -0.37
C ILE A 69 -25.99 -2.12 -0.20
N THR A 70 -25.69 -0.83 -0.37
CA THR A 70 -26.69 0.25 -0.27
C THR A 70 -27.53 0.40 -1.54
N GLY A 71 -27.22 -0.31 -2.64
CA GLY A 71 -27.89 -0.17 -3.93
C GLY A 71 -27.50 1.09 -4.71
N ASN A 72 -26.65 1.96 -4.16
CA ASN A 72 -26.24 3.19 -4.82
C ASN A 72 -25.39 2.97 -6.08
N LEU A 73 -24.78 1.79 -6.22
CA LEU A 73 -23.98 1.45 -7.39
C LEU A 73 -24.80 1.55 -8.70
N ILE A 74 -26.09 1.24 -8.65
CA ILE A 74 -26.99 1.33 -9.82
C ILE A 74 -27.01 2.75 -10.40
N PHE A 75 -27.08 3.78 -9.55
CA PHE A 75 -27.10 5.18 -10.02
C PHE A 75 -25.78 5.58 -10.70
N VAL A 76 -24.65 5.04 -10.21
CA VAL A 76 -23.34 5.27 -10.83
C VAL A 76 -23.23 4.56 -12.17
N LEU A 77 -23.78 3.34 -12.28
CA LEU A 77 -23.76 2.55 -13.53
C LEU A 77 -24.75 3.09 -14.58
N LEU A 78 -25.80 3.80 -14.18
CA LEU A 78 -26.76 4.47 -15.09
C LEU A 78 -26.21 5.79 -15.64
N ALA A 79 -25.20 6.39 -14.97
CA ALA A 79 -24.54 7.57 -15.50
C ALA A 79 -23.73 7.20 -16.77
N PRO A 80 -23.63 8.11 -17.76
CA PRO A 80 -22.88 7.85 -18.99
C PRO A 80 -21.36 7.90 -18.77
N LEU A 81 -20.87 7.09 -17.83
CA LEU A 81 -19.45 6.97 -17.48
C LEU A 81 -18.82 5.81 -18.24
N SER A 82 -17.68 6.07 -18.85
CA SER A 82 -16.84 5.01 -19.40
C SER A 82 -16.20 4.17 -18.28
N HIS A 83 -15.90 2.91 -18.56
CA HIS A 83 -15.19 2.04 -17.62
C HIS A 83 -13.81 2.58 -17.23
N MET A 84 -13.17 3.37 -18.11
CA MET A 84 -11.90 4.06 -17.82
C MET A 84 -12.08 5.20 -16.81
N GLU A 85 -13.11 6.02 -16.96
CA GLU A 85 -13.43 7.10 -16.00
C GLU A 85 -13.77 6.54 -14.63
N PHE A 86 -14.55 5.45 -14.58
CA PHE A 86 -14.87 4.77 -13.35
C PHE A 86 -13.59 4.23 -12.67
N PHE A 87 -12.73 3.55 -13.40
CA PHE A 87 -11.44 3.06 -12.91
C PHE A 87 -10.57 4.19 -12.38
N ALA A 88 -10.40 5.24 -13.18
CA ALA A 88 -9.56 6.39 -12.82
C ALA A 88 -10.07 7.09 -11.56
N ALA A 89 -11.38 7.30 -11.41
CA ALA A 89 -11.97 7.92 -10.23
C ALA A 89 -11.66 7.14 -8.94
N TYR A 90 -11.83 5.82 -8.95
CA TYR A 90 -11.55 4.99 -7.80
C TYR A 90 -10.06 4.92 -7.47
N VAL A 91 -9.20 4.78 -8.48
CA VAL A 91 -7.74 4.72 -8.29
C VAL A 91 -7.19 6.06 -7.81
N LEU A 92 -7.64 7.19 -8.37
CA LEU A 92 -7.22 8.52 -7.91
C LEU A 92 -7.66 8.78 -6.45
N ALA A 93 -8.88 8.39 -6.08
CA ALA A 93 -9.34 8.49 -4.71
C ALA A 93 -8.51 7.63 -3.74
N ALA A 94 -8.08 6.44 -4.18
CA ALA A 94 -7.19 5.56 -3.41
C ALA A 94 -5.80 6.17 -3.23
N ILE A 95 -5.24 6.75 -4.30
CA ILE A 95 -3.94 7.45 -4.25
C ILE A 95 -4.00 8.60 -3.24
N LEU A 96 -4.98 9.49 -3.36
CA LEU A 96 -5.14 10.64 -2.47
C LEU A 96 -5.24 10.19 -1.01
N ARG A 97 -6.09 9.21 -0.71
CA ARG A 97 -6.24 8.69 0.65
C ARG A 97 -4.98 8.02 1.16
N GLY A 98 -4.33 7.18 0.35
CA GLY A 98 -3.08 6.53 0.70
C GLY A 98 -1.99 7.53 1.03
N LEU A 99 -1.83 8.57 0.21
CA LEU A 99 -0.86 9.63 0.42
C LEU A 99 -1.14 10.43 1.70
N VAL A 100 -2.39 10.81 1.95
CA VAL A 100 -2.78 11.54 3.17
C VAL A 100 -2.46 10.73 4.42
N VAL A 101 -2.80 9.44 4.43
CA VAL A 101 -2.50 8.56 5.57
C VAL A 101 -0.99 8.32 5.70
N GLY A 102 -0.29 8.04 4.60
CA GLY A 102 1.16 7.88 4.59
C GLY A 102 1.88 9.12 5.10
N LEU A 103 1.46 10.32 4.67
CA LEU A 103 1.98 11.58 5.18
C LEU A 103 1.70 11.75 6.67
N GLY A 104 0.50 11.40 7.13
CA GLY A 104 0.14 11.44 8.55
C GLY A 104 1.03 10.54 9.40
N VAL A 105 1.30 9.31 8.94
CA VAL A 105 2.23 8.38 9.59
C VAL A 105 3.65 8.94 9.57
N PHE A 106 4.11 9.48 8.44
CA PHE A 106 5.43 10.09 8.32
C PHE A 106 5.62 11.25 9.32
N LEU A 107 4.67 12.20 9.35
CA LEU A 107 4.71 13.35 10.26
C LEU A 107 4.69 12.92 11.74
N ALA A 108 3.98 11.86 12.07
CA ALA A 108 3.94 11.34 13.44
C ALA A 108 5.21 10.60 13.84
N THR A 109 5.94 10.03 12.88
CA THR A 109 7.13 9.20 13.15
C THR A 109 8.47 9.92 12.92
N CYS A 110 8.50 11.00 12.14
CA CYS A 110 9.73 11.75 11.83
C CYS A 110 10.41 12.40 13.06
N TRP A 111 9.69 12.52 14.18
CA TRP A 111 10.25 13.05 15.43
C TRP A 111 11.16 12.07 16.18
N PHE A 112 11.09 10.78 15.85
CA PHE A 112 11.85 9.74 16.57
C PHE A 112 13.30 9.61 16.09
N THR A 113 13.61 10.08 14.87
CA THR A 113 14.95 10.01 14.30
C THR A 113 15.15 11.04 13.19
N THR A 114 16.41 11.35 12.87
CA THR A 114 16.72 12.18 11.71
C THR A 114 16.61 11.37 10.42
N ILE A 115 15.75 11.84 9.51
CA ILE A 115 15.52 11.21 8.21
C ILE A 115 16.16 12.06 7.12
N THR A 116 16.88 11.42 6.20
CA THR A 116 17.47 12.05 5.03
C THR A 116 16.57 11.83 3.81
N PHE A 117 16.52 12.82 2.92
CA PHE A 117 15.80 12.74 1.63
C PHE A 117 16.81 12.84 0.51
N GLN A 118 17.34 11.70 0.06
CA GLN A 118 18.36 11.73 -0.98
C GLN A 118 17.74 11.89 -2.38
N PHE A 119 16.65 11.19 -2.66
CA PHE A 119 16.00 11.19 -3.96
C PHE A 119 14.47 11.36 -3.83
N PRO A 120 13.95 12.60 -3.60
CA PRO A 120 12.51 12.83 -3.37
C PRO A 120 11.62 12.39 -4.53
N ILE A 121 12.12 12.43 -5.75
CA ILE A 121 11.37 12.00 -6.95
C ILE A 121 11.04 10.50 -6.87
N TRP A 122 11.95 9.67 -6.36
CA TRP A 122 11.73 8.24 -6.17
C TRP A 122 10.70 7.97 -5.08
N ILE A 123 10.73 8.74 -3.99
CA ILE A 123 9.71 8.64 -2.93
C ILE A 123 8.32 8.88 -3.53
N LEU A 124 8.16 9.98 -4.27
CA LEU A 124 6.87 10.32 -4.86
C LEU A 124 6.43 9.29 -5.92
N ALA A 125 7.33 8.87 -6.80
CA ALA A 125 7.04 7.90 -7.85
C ALA A 125 6.55 6.57 -7.26
N PHE A 126 7.29 5.99 -6.29
CA PHE A 126 6.89 4.73 -5.67
C PHE A 126 5.62 4.87 -4.84
N ALA A 127 5.42 5.98 -4.12
CA ALA A 127 4.19 6.23 -3.37
C ALA A 127 2.97 6.27 -4.30
N LEU A 128 3.04 7.01 -5.41
CA LEU A 128 1.94 7.15 -6.37
C LEU A 128 1.60 5.82 -7.06
N ILE A 129 2.62 5.15 -7.62
CA ILE A 129 2.41 3.92 -8.38
C ILE A 129 1.91 2.80 -7.47
N SER A 130 2.49 2.66 -6.26
CA SER A 130 2.09 1.64 -5.31
C SER A 130 0.67 1.86 -4.77
N ALA A 131 0.28 3.12 -4.50
CA ALA A 131 -1.09 3.48 -4.16
C ALA A 131 -2.07 3.14 -5.30
N ALA A 132 -1.67 3.38 -6.55
CA ALA A 132 -2.47 3.03 -7.73
C ALA A 132 -2.66 1.51 -7.87
N VAL A 133 -1.60 0.71 -7.65
CA VAL A 133 -1.68 -0.76 -7.67
C VAL A 133 -2.68 -1.25 -6.63
N LEU A 134 -2.54 -0.78 -5.37
CA LEU A 134 -3.42 -1.21 -4.29
C LEU A 134 -4.85 -0.68 -4.45
N GLY A 135 -5.02 0.49 -5.03
CA GLY A 135 -6.32 1.00 -5.45
C GLY A 135 -6.99 0.10 -6.49
N ALA A 136 -6.25 -0.34 -7.51
CA ALA A 136 -6.74 -1.26 -8.52
C ALA A 136 -7.02 -2.67 -7.96
N LEU A 137 -6.17 -3.20 -7.08
CA LEU A 137 -6.43 -4.45 -6.34
C LEU A 137 -7.68 -4.34 -5.47
N GLY A 138 -7.86 -3.21 -4.78
CA GLY A 138 -9.04 -2.91 -3.99
C GLY A 138 -10.31 -2.86 -4.85
N LEU A 139 -10.21 -2.36 -6.09
CA LEU A 139 -11.32 -2.35 -7.04
C LEU A 139 -11.70 -3.77 -7.46
N ILE A 140 -10.72 -4.62 -7.80
CA ILE A 140 -10.95 -6.03 -8.12
C ILE A 140 -11.63 -6.74 -6.94
N ALA A 141 -11.09 -6.58 -5.73
CA ALA A 141 -11.64 -7.18 -4.53
C ALA A 141 -13.08 -6.70 -4.26
N GLY A 142 -13.35 -5.41 -4.42
CA GLY A 142 -14.69 -4.82 -4.26
C GLY A 142 -15.70 -5.28 -5.31
N ILE A 143 -15.27 -5.50 -6.56
CA ILE A 143 -16.11 -6.09 -7.61
C ILE A 143 -16.42 -7.55 -7.28
N TRP A 144 -15.41 -8.32 -6.86
CA TRP A 144 -15.55 -9.75 -6.58
C TRP A 144 -16.38 -10.04 -5.33
N ALA A 145 -16.20 -9.23 -4.27
CA ALA A 145 -16.86 -9.45 -2.99
C ALA A 145 -18.33 -9.04 -3.03
N ASP A 146 -19.16 -9.83 -2.33
CA ASP A 146 -20.59 -9.55 -2.14
C ASP A 146 -20.90 -9.15 -0.68
N LYS A 147 -19.95 -9.43 0.26
CA LYS A 147 -20.07 -9.12 1.69
C LYS A 147 -18.77 -8.54 2.23
N PHE A 148 -18.87 -7.72 3.30
CA PHE A 148 -17.68 -7.16 3.96
C PHE A 148 -16.72 -8.23 4.51
N ASP A 149 -17.25 -9.38 4.96
CA ASP A 149 -16.41 -10.48 5.47
C ASP A 149 -15.47 -11.05 4.40
N GLN A 150 -15.90 -11.07 3.14
CA GLN A 150 -15.06 -11.51 2.02
C GLN A 150 -13.92 -10.50 1.76
N LEU A 151 -14.18 -9.20 1.90
CA LEU A 151 -13.12 -8.18 1.81
C LEU A 151 -12.13 -8.30 2.97
N ALA A 152 -12.64 -8.51 4.19
CA ALA A 152 -11.80 -8.72 5.36
C ALA A 152 -10.92 -9.96 5.21
N ALA A 153 -11.48 -11.05 4.66
CA ALA A 153 -10.72 -12.25 4.34
C ALA A 153 -9.63 -11.96 3.30
N PHE A 154 -9.96 -11.26 2.21
CA PHE A 154 -8.97 -10.89 1.19
C PHE A 154 -7.84 -10.03 1.79
N GLN A 155 -8.19 -9.05 2.61
CA GLN A 155 -7.21 -8.19 3.27
C GLN A 155 -6.31 -8.98 4.23
N ASN A 156 -6.87 -9.86 5.05
CA ASN A 156 -6.13 -10.58 6.09
C ASN A 156 -5.31 -11.75 5.54
N PHE A 157 -5.77 -12.42 4.48
CA PHE A 157 -5.09 -13.60 3.92
C PHE A 157 -4.14 -13.27 2.76
N PHE A 158 -4.33 -12.14 2.05
CA PHE A 158 -3.48 -11.76 0.91
C PHE A 158 -2.69 -10.48 1.17
N ILE A 159 -3.38 -9.36 1.48
CA ILE A 159 -2.70 -8.06 1.59
C ILE A 159 -1.77 -8.00 2.80
N MET A 160 -2.26 -8.42 3.98
CA MET A 160 -1.47 -8.41 5.22
C MET A 160 -0.22 -9.29 5.14
N PRO A 161 -0.29 -10.58 4.78
CA PRO A 161 0.91 -11.41 4.67
C PRO A 161 1.87 -10.91 3.59
N ALA A 162 1.37 -10.49 2.42
CA ALA A 162 2.22 -9.92 1.37
C ALA A 162 2.96 -8.67 1.83
N THR A 163 2.29 -7.80 2.60
CA THR A 163 2.91 -6.59 3.17
C THR A 163 3.93 -6.95 4.26
N MET A 164 3.64 -7.92 5.13
CA MET A 164 4.58 -8.38 6.17
C MET A 164 5.85 -9.00 5.58
N LEU A 165 5.71 -9.76 4.50
CA LEU A 165 6.84 -10.41 3.79
C LEU A 165 7.56 -9.47 2.80
N SER A 166 7.26 -8.18 2.80
CA SER A 166 7.80 -7.21 1.86
C SER A 166 8.99 -6.41 2.39
N GLY A 167 9.58 -6.84 3.52
CA GLY A 167 10.77 -6.18 4.07
C GLY A 167 10.49 -4.87 4.83
N VAL A 168 9.26 -4.68 5.36
CA VAL A 168 8.95 -3.52 6.24
C VAL A 168 9.87 -3.49 7.45
N PHE A 169 10.07 -4.65 8.08
CA PHE A 169 10.78 -4.79 9.36
C PHE A 169 12.20 -5.34 9.23
N TYR A 170 12.63 -5.76 8.04
CA TYR A 170 13.94 -6.38 7.80
C TYR A 170 14.42 -6.11 6.36
N SER A 171 15.72 -6.23 6.12
CA SER A 171 16.25 -6.33 4.75
C SER A 171 16.17 -7.77 4.27
N ILE A 172 15.95 -7.97 2.96
CA ILE A 172 15.88 -9.30 2.35
C ILE A 172 17.16 -10.11 2.59
N HIS A 173 18.30 -9.44 2.69
CA HIS A 173 19.61 -10.08 2.93
C HIS A 173 19.74 -10.73 4.31
N THR A 174 18.89 -10.37 5.27
CA THR A 174 18.89 -10.96 6.62
C THR A 174 18.09 -12.26 6.69
N LEU A 175 17.35 -12.61 5.63
CA LEU A 175 16.51 -13.79 5.59
C LEU A 175 17.28 -15.05 5.13
N PRO A 176 16.85 -16.25 5.55
CA PRO A 176 17.28 -17.50 4.91
C PRO A 176 16.95 -17.53 3.41
N SER A 177 17.76 -18.23 2.61
CA SER A 177 17.68 -18.23 1.13
C SER A 177 16.28 -18.54 0.57
N VAL A 178 15.54 -19.45 1.21
CA VAL A 178 14.18 -19.80 0.80
C VAL A 178 13.25 -18.58 0.90
N TRP A 179 13.32 -17.84 2.00
CA TRP A 179 12.48 -16.65 2.20
C TRP A 179 12.91 -15.46 1.33
N GLN A 180 14.21 -15.36 1.01
CA GLN A 180 14.68 -14.40 0.02
C GLN A 180 14.00 -14.64 -1.34
N THR A 181 13.98 -15.91 -1.79
CA THR A 181 13.31 -16.28 -3.05
C THR A 181 11.83 -15.95 -3.01
N VAL A 182 11.11 -16.28 -1.93
CA VAL A 182 9.69 -15.96 -1.76
C VAL A 182 9.44 -14.45 -1.82
N SER A 183 10.31 -13.65 -1.15
CA SER A 183 10.19 -12.20 -1.17
C SER A 183 10.39 -11.60 -2.56
N HIS A 184 11.27 -12.17 -3.38
CA HIS A 184 11.45 -11.72 -4.77
C HIS A 184 10.24 -11.95 -5.67
N PHE A 185 9.35 -12.91 -5.36
CA PHE A 185 8.07 -13.08 -6.06
C PHE A 185 6.99 -12.13 -5.56
N ASN A 186 7.24 -11.40 -4.46
CA ASN A 186 6.29 -10.49 -3.87
C ASN A 186 6.44 -9.06 -4.45
N PRO A 187 5.48 -8.55 -5.25
CA PRO A 187 5.58 -7.20 -5.81
C PRO A 187 5.59 -6.10 -4.73
N PHE A 188 5.05 -6.36 -3.55
CA PHE A 188 5.05 -5.41 -2.43
C PHE A 188 6.47 -5.14 -1.91
N PHE A 189 7.37 -6.12 -2.03
CA PHE A 189 8.79 -5.95 -1.67
C PHE A 189 9.41 -4.82 -2.51
N TYR A 190 9.23 -4.84 -3.81
CA TYR A 190 9.78 -3.81 -4.71
C TYR A 190 9.18 -2.42 -4.48
N MET A 191 7.90 -2.36 -4.04
CA MET A 191 7.26 -1.09 -3.68
C MET A 191 7.94 -0.44 -2.47
N ILE A 192 8.24 -1.23 -1.44
CA ILE A 192 8.83 -0.75 -0.19
C ILE A 192 10.32 -0.48 -0.35
N ASP A 193 11.05 -1.37 -1.01
CA ASP A 193 12.48 -1.21 -1.26
C ASP A 193 12.78 0.03 -2.12
N GLY A 194 12.05 0.23 -3.22
CA GLY A 194 12.20 1.41 -4.05
C GLY A 194 11.78 2.70 -3.37
N PHE A 195 10.75 2.67 -2.52
CA PHE A 195 10.37 3.83 -1.70
C PHE A 195 11.45 4.19 -0.69
N ARG A 196 12.05 3.19 -0.03
CA ARG A 196 13.16 3.34 0.92
C ARG A 196 14.42 3.90 0.26
N PHE A 197 14.71 3.48 -0.98
CA PHE A 197 15.81 4.05 -1.76
C PHE A 197 15.72 5.56 -1.86
N GLY A 198 14.52 6.12 -2.02
CA GLY A 198 14.33 7.57 -2.10
C GLY A 198 14.77 8.32 -0.83
N PHE A 199 14.72 7.68 0.34
CA PHE A 199 15.17 8.28 1.61
C PHE A 199 16.67 8.13 1.81
N PHE A 200 17.22 6.95 1.61
CA PHE A 200 18.60 6.63 2.05
C PHE A 200 19.59 6.45 0.90
N GLY A 201 19.12 6.38 -0.36
CA GLY A 201 19.98 6.08 -1.51
C GLY A 201 20.53 4.65 -1.52
N VAL A 202 20.07 3.81 -0.59
CA VAL A 202 20.42 2.38 -0.48
C VAL A 202 19.17 1.55 -0.64
N SER A 203 19.26 0.47 -1.40
CA SER A 203 18.18 -0.50 -1.64
C SER A 203 18.75 -1.90 -1.74
N ASP A 204 17.92 -2.90 -1.46
CA ASP A 204 18.30 -4.31 -1.58
C ASP A 204 18.38 -4.75 -3.06
N VAL A 205 17.61 -4.08 -3.95
CA VAL A 205 17.56 -4.33 -5.40
C VAL A 205 17.67 -3.01 -6.16
N SER A 206 18.14 -3.07 -7.42
CA SER A 206 18.22 -1.87 -8.27
C SER A 206 16.87 -1.13 -8.35
N PRO A 207 16.81 0.19 -8.05
CA PRO A 207 15.56 0.96 -8.05
C PRO A 207 14.83 0.94 -9.39
N TRP A 208 15.56 0.91 -10.50
CA TRP A 208 15.00 0.80 -11.85
C TRP A 208 14.31 -0.54 -12.10
N PHE A 209 14.91 -1.63 -11.59
CA PHE A 209 14.29 -2.95 -11.66
C PHE A 209 13.01 -2.99 -10.81
N SER A 210 13.08 -2.48 -9.57
CA SER A 210 11.91 -2.36 -8.69
C SER A 210 10.78 -1.56 -9.34
N LEU A 211 11.11 -0.43 -9.99
CA LEU A 211 10.13 0.38 -10.72
C LEU A 211 9.49 -0.40 -11.88
N SER A 212 10.29 -1.12 -12.65
CA SER A 212 9.79 -1.94 -13.77
C SER A 212 8.83 -3.03 -13.32
N VAL A 213 9.15 -3.71 -12.20
CA VAL A 213 8.27 -4.74 -11.61
C VAL A 213 6.96 -4.13 -11.13
N VAL A 214 7.02 -3.00 -10.41
CA VAL A 214 5.81 -2.34 -9.89
C VAL A 214 4.93 -1.80 -11.02
N LEU A 215 5.52 -1.22 -12.07
CA LEU A 215 4.79 -0.78 -13.26
C LEU A 215 4.16 -1.95 -14.01
N GLY A 216 4.90 -3.03 -14.23
CA GLY A 216 4.38 -4.26 -14.86
C GLY A 216 3.21 -4.84 -14.07
N PHE A 217 3.34 -4.86 -12.74
CA PHE A 217 2.25 -5.32 -11.85
C PHE A 217 1.04 -4.39 -11.89
N PHE A 218 1.25 -3.06 -11.96
CA PHE A 218 0.17 -2.10 -12.14
C PHE A 218 -0.59 -2.33 -13.45
N LEU A 219 0.12 -2.53 -14.56
CA LEU A 219 -0.50 -2.78 -15.86
C LEU A 219 -1.31 -4.09 -15.85
N LEU A 220 -0.79 -5.14 -15.21
CA LEU A 220 -1.49 -6.41 -15.07
C LEU A 220 -2.77 -6.24 -14.25
N VAL A 221 -2.66 -5.70 -13.04
CA VAL A 221 -3.80 -5.53 -12.12
C VAL A 221 -4.81 -4.54 -12.68
N GLY A 222 -4.35 -3.42 -13.23
CA GLY A 222 -5.19 -2.41 -13.89
C GLY A 222 -5.92 -2.98 -15.10
N GLY A 223 -5.23 -3.78 -15.92
CA GLY A 223 -5.84 -4.47 -17.06
C GLY A 223 -6.94 -5.45 -16.65
N VAL A 224 -6.71 -6.22 -15.58
CA VAL A 224 -7.74 -7.13 -15.01
C VAL A 224 -8.94 -6.33 -14.50
N ALA A 225 -8.70 -5.27 -13.72
CA ALA A 225 -9.77 -4.41 -13.20
C ALA A 225 -10.61 -3.78 -14.32
N LEU A 226 -9.96 -3.24 -15.33
CA LEU A 226 -10.62 -2.65 -16.50
C LEU A 226 -11.43 -3.70 -17.29
N ARG A 227 -10.91 -4.92 -17.44
CA ARG A 227 -11.63 -6.01 -18.09
C ARG A 227 -12.87 -6.40 -17.30
N MET A 228 -12.79 -6.50 -15.96
CA MET A 228 -13.94 -6.78 -15.09
C MET A 228 -15.01 -5.68 -15.21
N LEU A 229 -14.61 -4.41 -15.26
CA LEU A 229 -15.51 -3.29 -15.46
C LEU A 229 -16.15 -3.33 -16.85
N ALA A 230 -15.38 -3.54 -17.91
CA ALA A 230 -15.87 -3.59 -19.29
C ALA A 230 -16.86 -4.72 -19.54
N THR A 231 -16.62 -5.90 -18.93
CA THR A 231 -17.53 -7.06 -19.02
C THR A 231 -18.75 -6.95 -18.11
N GLY A 232 -18.74 -6.00 -17.14
CA GLY A 232 -19.79 -5.89 -16.13
C GLY A 232 -19.83 -7.07 -15.15
N TYR A 233 -18.70 -7.77 -14.98
CA TYR A 233 -18.60 -8.93 -14.09
C TYR A 233 -19.04 -8.58 -12.66
N LYS A 234 -20.04 -9.30 -12.12
CA LYS A 234 -20.63 -9.08 -10.77
C LYS A 234 -21.11 -7.65 -10.49
N LEU A 235 -21.29 -6.81 -11.50
CA LEU A 235 -21.84 -5.46 -11.39
C LEU A 235 -23.27 -5.36 -11.96
N ARG A 236 -23.65 -6.29 -12.80
CA ARG A 236 -25.00 -6.40 -13.39
C ARG A 236 -25.70 -7.57 -12.73
N TYR A 237 -26.76 -7.30 -12.00
CA TYR A 237 -27.76 -8.26 -11.53
C TYR A 237 -28.99 -8.14 -12.39
#